data_cbd7a220392bb9fafbcddcf0715678ed
#
_entry.id   cbd7a220392bb9fafbcddcf0715678ed
#
_cell.length_a   1.000
_cell.length_b   1.000
_cell.length_c   1.000
_cell.angle_alpha   90.00
_cell.angle_beta   90.00
_cell.angle_gamma   90.00
#
_symmetry.space_group_name_H-M   'P 1'
#
loop_
_entity.id
_entity.type
_entity.pdbx_description
1 polymer ?
#
loop_
_entity_poly.entity_id
_entity_poly.type
_entity_poly.pdbx_seq_one_letter_code
_entity_poly.pdbx_strand_id
1 'polypeptide(L)'
;MAKYTVFLTEPEALDVDIVGKEAHQLHLLLENAVRVPDGFVVTADTLHDFLETSGAGAKLAHLFSADLPEERGLEIISRQAVETVLGSEMSWDIEAGIIGAYEHLARQQSVGAPKVSVPVSVAFHPDRFPYFADTFERRATVHDRHDLDKAVKEAWASLYTPESLRFFNSIGWDLEDVRASVLVQHNIAPEASGVAFTVPDEEGGHDMMIKAVLGSAMALEKGIVEPDTYRVD
;
A
#
# COMPACT_ATOMS: atom_id res chain seq x y z
N MET A 1 21.80 8.82 -5.21
CA MET A 1 21.55 7.68 -4.31
C MET A 1 20.04 7.52 -4.25
N ALA A 2 19.53 6.35 -4.55
CA ALA A 2 18.07 6.11 -4.43
C ALA A 2 17.65 6.35 -2.98
N LYS A 3 16.55 7.06 -2.79
CA LYS A 3 15.97 7.30 -1.46
C LYS A 3 15.02 6.17 -1.16
N TYR A 4 15.41 5.23 -0.31
CA TYR A 4 14.60 4.04 -0.01
C TYR A 4 13.27 4.34 0.69
N THR A 5 13.22 5.47 1.42
CA THR A 5 12.01 5.87 2.14
C THR A 5 11.75 7.36 1.98
N VAL A 6 10.48 7.76 1.94
CA VAL A 6 10.00 9.14 1.86
C VAL A 6 8.92 9.34 2.93
N PHE A 7 9.05 10.36 3.79
CA PHE A 7 7.99 10.69 4.74
C PHE A 7 6.82 11.39 4.06
N LEU A 8 5.60 11.17 4.56
CA LEU A 8 4.40 11.82 4.02
C LEU A 8 4.47 13.35 4.04
N THR A 9 5.32 13.94 4.88
CA THR A 9 5.54 15.39 4.99
C THR A 9 6.61 15.93 4.05
N GLU A 10 7.32 15.06 3.32
CA GLU A 10 8.41 15.46 2.42
C GLU A 10 7.87 15.80 1.03
N PRO A 11 8.47 16.78 0.32
CA PRO A 11 8.01 17.19 -1.02
C PRO A 11 8.01 16.06 -2.05
N GLU A 12 8.88 15.07 -1.90
CA GLU A 12 8.95 13.90 -2.77
C GLU A 12 7.69 13.03 -2.71
N ALA A 13 6.87 13.18 -1.67
CA ALA A 13 5.56 12.53 -1.56
C ALA A 13 4.54 13.05 -2.60
N LEU A 14 4.85 14.11 -3.33
CA LEU A 14 4.09 14.57 -4.49
C LEU A 14 4.33 13.74 -5.75
N ASP A 15 5.41 12.96 -5.81
CA ASP A 15 5.71 12.12 -6.97
C ASP A 15 4.99 10.76 -6.86
N VAL A 16 3.90 10.65 -7.58
CA VAL A 16 3.06 9.44 -7.59
C VAL A 16 3.80 8.20 -8.06
N ASP A 17 4.79 8.35 -8.95
CA ASP A 17 5.58 7.24 -9.49
C ASP A 17 6.56 6.68 -8.44
N ILE A 18 6.91 7.49 -7.45
CA ILE A 18 7.79 7.10 -6.34
C ILE A 18 6.99 6.53 -5.15
N VAL A 19 5.93 7.25 -4.74
CA VAL A 19 5.23 6.97 -3.48
C VAL A 19 3.89 6.26 -3.65
N GLY A 20 3.38 6.16 -4.87
CA GLY A 20 2.07 5.61 -5.14
C GLY A 20 0.92 6.58 -4.85
N LYS A 21 -0.26 6.26 -5.38
CA LYS A 21 -1.45 7.13 -5.34
C LYS A 21 -1.92 7.43 -3.92
N GLU A 22 -1.93 6.44 -3.04
CA GLU A 22 -2.44 6.59 -1.67
C GLU A 22 -1.59 7.60 -0.88
N ALA A 23 -0.29 7.43 -0.86
CA ALA A 23 0.62 8.33 -0.14
C ALA A 23 0.61 9.75 -0.73
N HIS A 24 0.55 9.88 -2.06
CA HIS A 24 0.38 11.16 -2.73
C HIS A 24 -0.89 11.88 -2.27
N GLN A 25 -2.03 11.19 -2.22
CA GLN A 25 -3.29 11.78 -1.74
C GLN A 25 -3.22 12.18 -0.27
N LEU A 26 -2.58 11.38 0.58
CA LEU A 26 -2.37 11.71 2.00
C LEU A 26 -1.49 12.97 2.15
N HIS A 27 -0.45 13.11 1.33
CA HIS A 27 0.38 14.33 1.30
C HIS A 27 -0.45 15.56 0.92
N LEU A 28 -1.30 15.48 -0.11
CA LEU A 28 -2.20 16.57 -0.49
C LEU A 28 -3.19 16.94 0.63
N LEU A 29 -3.68 15.96 1.40
CA LEU A 29 -4.51 16.23 2.58
C LEU A 29 -3.72 16.99 3.65
N LEU A 30 -2.46 16.62 3.91
CA LEU A 30 -1.57 17.32 4.84
C LEU A 30 -1.34 18.78 4.43
N GLU A 31 -1.08 19.05 3.14
CA GLU A 31 -0.91 20.40 2.62
C GLU A 31 -2.19 21.26 2.81
N ASN A 32 -3.35 20.61 2.79
CA ASN A 32 -4.64 21.28 3.06
C ASN A 32 -5.04 21.26 4.55
N ALA A 33 -4.08 21.08 5.45
CA ALA A 33 -4.27 21.08 6.90
C ALA A 33 -5.26 20.02 7.42
N VAL A 34 -5.51 18.96 6.66
CA VAL A 34 -6.26 17.79 7.14
C VAL A 34 -5.34 16.92 7.99
N ARG A 35 -5.85 16.44 9.12
CA ARG A 35 -5.09 15.56 9.99
C ARG A 35 -4.95 14.18 9.35
N VAL A 36 -3.70 13.79 9.08
CA VAL A 36 -3.33 12.47 8.55
C VAL A 36 -2.42 11.81 9.58
N PRO A 37 -2.56 10.52 9.86
CA PRO A 37 -1.61 9.79 10.71
C PRO A 37 -0.21 9.86 10.12
N ASP A 38 0.79 10.06 10.98
CA ASP A 38 2.19 10.09 10.57
C ASP A 38 2.59 8.78 9.90
N GLY A 39 3.47 8.87 8.90
CA GLY A 39 3.92 7.72 8.15
C GLY A 39 5.04 8.04 7.18
N PHE A 40 5.58 6.99 6.61
CA PHE A 40 6.55 7.05 5.51
C PHE A 40 6.23 5.99 4.45
N VAL A 41 6.80 6.15 3.30
CA VAL A 41 6.66 5.23 2.17
C VAL A 41 8.00 4.54 1.92
N VAL A 42 8.00 3.23 1.79
CA VAL A 42 9.06 2.49 1.12
C VAL A 42 8.81 2.66 -0.37
N THR A 43 9.73 3.31 -1.07
CA THR A 43 9.50 3.78 -2.45
C THR A 43 9.41 2.66 -3.47
N ALA A 44 8.80 2.94 -4.62
CA ALA A 44 8.73 1.97 -5.72
C ALA A 44 10.13 1.59 -6.24
N ASP A 45 11.09 2.52 -6.20
CA ASP A 45 12.48 2.22 -6.56
C ASP A 45 13.12 1.21 -5.58
N THR A 46 12.70 1.20 -4.32
CA THR A 46 13.19 0.23 -3.33
C THR A 46 12.79 -1.21 -3.66
N LEU A 47 11.57 -1.42 -4.18
CA LEU A 47 11.17 -2.74 -4.66
C LEU A 47 12.06 -3.18 -5.83
N HIS A 48 12.33 -2.27 -6.79
CA HIS A 48 13.19 -2.55 -7.92
C HIS A 48 14.61 -2.94 -7.45
N ASP A 49 15.21 -2.13 -6.59
CA ASP A 49 16.55 -2.41 -6.03
C ASP A 49 16.59 -3.72 -5.23
N PHE A 50 15.52 -4.03 -4.48
CA PHE A 50 15.39 -5.31 -3.78
C PHE A 50 15.37 -6.49 -4.75
N LEU A 51 14.56 -6.42 -5.81
CA LEU A 51 14.44 -7.49 -6.80
C LEU A 51 15.76 -7.71 -7.55
N GLU A 52 16.48 -6.63 -7.86
CA GLU A 52 17.78 -6.69 -8.53
C GLU A 52 18.88 -7.26 -7.60
N THR A 53 19.05 -6.68 -6.42
CA THR A 53 20.15 -7.00 -5.51
C THR A 53 20.03 -8.38 -4.88
N SER A 54 18.79 -8.86 -4.63
CA SER A 54 18.53 -10.21 -4.09
C SER A 54 18.55 -11.30 -5.17
N GLY A 55 18.51 -10.93 -6.45
CA GLY A 55 18.36 -11.86 -7.57
C GLY A 55 16.94 -12.43 -7.70
N ALA A 56 15.98 -11.93 -6.92
CA ALA A 56 14.56 -12.33 -7.02
C ALA A 56 13.99 -11.95 -8.39
N GLY A 57 14.34 -10.78 -8.92
CA GLY A 57 13.89 -10.29 -10.21
C GLY A 57 14.16 -11.27 -11.35
N ALA A 58 15.38 -11.81 -11.44
CA ALA A 58 15.74 -12.80 -12.46
C ALA A 58 14.92 -14.10 -12.33
N LYS A 59 14.62 -14.55 -11.11
CA LYS A 59 13.80 -15.74 -10.87
C LYS A 59 12.34 -15.49 -11.27
N LEU A 60 11.80 -14.32 -10.92
CA LEU A 60 10.44 -13.90 -11.31
C LEU A 60 10.33 -13.76 -12.84
N ALA A 61 11.27 -13.08 -13.49
CA ALA A 61 11.30 -12.97 -14.94
C ALA A 61 11.31 -14.35 -15.63
N HIS A 62 12.03 -15.33 -15.08
CA HIS A 62 12.01 -16.70 -15.58
C HIS A 62 10.65 -17.39 -15.36
N LEU A 63 10.00 -17.19 -14.21
CA LEU A 63 8.68 -17.75 -13.93
C LEU A 63 7.59 -17.20 -14.87
N PHE A 64 7.69 -15.94 -15.25
CA PHE A 64 6.72 -15.25 -16.10
C PHE A 64 7.15 -15.15 -17.58
N SER A 65 8.21 -15.85 -18.00
CA SER A 65 8.71 -15.82 -19.39
C SER A 65 7.77 -16.48 -20.40
N ALA A 66 6.77 -17.24 -19.96
CA ALA A 66 5.74 -17.85 -20.78
C ALA A 66 4.38 -17.22 -20.46
N ASP A 67 3.41 -17.36 -21.39
CA ASP A 67 2.04 -16.94 -21.13
C ASP A 67 1.51 -17.52 -19.82
N LEU A 68 0.76 -16.71 -19.06
CA LEU A 68 0.18 -17.17 -17.80
C LEU A 68 -0.76 -18.36 -18.06
N PRO A 69 -0.54 -19.48 -17.36
CA PRO A 69 -1.32 -20.68 -17.59
C PRO A 69 -2.76 -20.55 -17.05
N GLU A 70 -3.61 -21.52 -17.43
CA GLU A 70 -4.94 -21.66 -16.84
C GLU A 70 -4.88 -21.89 -15.31
N GLU A 71 -6.01 -21.74 -14.63
CA GLU A 71 -6.15 -21.58 -13.16
C GLU A 71 -5.20 -22.40 -12.28
N ARG A 72 -5.07 -23.72 -12.52
CA ARG A 72 -4.17 -24.56 -11.70
C ARG A 72 -2.68 -24.22 -11.87
N GLY A 73 -2.28 -23.84 -13.06
CA GLY A 73 -0.91 -23.39 -13.35
C GLY A 73 -0.64 -22.04 -12.73
N LEU A 74 -1.62 -21.14 -12.76
CA LEU A 74 -1.53 -19.81 -12.17
C LEU A 74 -1.31 -19.88 -10.64
N GLU A 75 -2.01 -20.76 -9.91
CA GLU A 75 -1.80 -20.97 -8.48
C GLU A 75 -0.38 -21.46 -8.15
N ILE A 76 0.16 -22.34 -9.00
CA ILE A 76 1.54 -22.85 -8.81
C ILE A 76 2.56 -21.73 -9.00
N ILE A 77 2.45 -20.99 -10.12
CA ILE A 77 3.35 -19.87 -10.44
C ILE A 77 3.24 -18.78 -9.36
N SER A 78 2.03 -18.41 -8.97
CA SER A 78 1.79 -17.46 -7.90
C SER A 78 2.49 -17.86 -6.60
N ARG A 79 2.33 -19.09 -6.14
CA ARG A 79 2.98 -19.59 -4.95
C ARG A 79 4.51 -19.52 -5.06
N GLN A 80 5.08 -19.95 -6.18
CA GLN A 80 6.52 -19.88 -6.41
C GLN A 80 7.03 -18.42 -6.41
N ALA A 81 6.28 -17.49 -6.99
CA ALA A 81 6.63 -16.09 -7.00
C ALA A 81 6.57 -15.48 -5.59
N VAL A 82 5.50 -15.74 -4.84
CA VAL A 82 5.37 -15.33 -3.43
C VAL A 82 6.51 -15.89 -2.57
N GLU A 83 6.80 -17.18 -2.69
CA GLU A 83 7.91 -17.83 -1.98
C GLU A 83 9.27 -17.24 -2.37
N THR A 84 9.45 -16.85 -3.64
CA THR A 84 10.67 -16.21 -4.13
C THR A 84 10.88 -14.86 -3.46
N VAL A 85 9.84 -14.02 -3.39
CA VAL A 85 9.94 -12.68 -2.75
C VAL A 85 10.16 -12.84 -1.24
N LEU A 86 9.37 -13.67 -0.56
CA LEU A 86 9.46 -13.85 0.89
C LEU A 86 10.79 -14.49 1.32
N GLY A 87 11.31 -15.42 0.53
CA GLY A 87 12.57 -16.14 0.80
C GLY A 87 13.83 -15.36 0.41
N SER A 88 13.69 -14.23 -0.28
CA SER A 88 14.83 -13.40 -0.67
C SER A 88 15.29 -12.49 0.46
N GLU A 89 16.60 -12.32 0.61
CA GLU A 89 17.19 -11.45 1.62
C GLU A 89 17.20 -10.00 1.14
N MET A 90 16.84 -9.08 2.02
CA MET A 90 16.93 -7.64 1.79
C MET A 90 18.38 -7.20 1.99
N SER A 91 18.88 -6.31 1.14
CA SER A 91 20.23 -5.75 1.35
C SER A 91 20.27 -4.93 2.64
N TRP A 92 21.44 -4.89 3.28
CA TRP A 92 21.63 -4.11 4.51
C TRP A 92 21.24 -2.63 4.35
N ASP A 93 21.52 -2.03 3.21
CA ASP A 93 21.22 -0.61 2.95
C ASP A 93 19.69 -0.36 2.91
N ILE A 94 18.93 -1.26 2.27
CA ILE A 94 17.46 -1.18 2.21
C ILE A 94 16.88 -1.39 3.61
N GLU A 95 17.29 -2.44 4.30
CA GLU A 95 16.82 -2.76 5.65
C GLU A 95 17.12 -1.62 6.62
N ALA A 96 18.35 -1.08 6.61
CA ALA A 96 18.74 0.04 7.45
C ALA A 96 17.93 1.31 7.14
N GLY A 97 17.60 1.57 5.87
CA GLY A 97 16.76 2.69 5.46
C GLY A 97 15.34 2.57 6.02
N ILE A 98 14.72 1.41 5.90
CA ILE A 98 13.35 1.13 6.39
C ILE A 98 13.30 1.19 7.92
N ILE A 99 14.23 0.53 8.61
CA ILE A 99 14.31 0.53 10.08
C ILE A 99 14.59 1.95 10.59
N GLY A 100 15.48 2.70 9.95
CA GLY A 100 15.79 4.08 10.32
C GLY A 100 14.57 5.00 10.23
N ALA A 101 13.74 4.85 9.18
CA ALA A 101 12.51 5.60 9.03
C ALA A 101 11.46 5.22 10.12
N TYR A 102 11.32 3.92 10.41
CA TYR A 102 10.45 3.44 11.48
C TYR A 102 10.87 3.97 12.86
N GLU A 103 12.16 3.93 13.18
CA GLU A 103 12.68 4.48 14.43
C GLU A 103 12.51 6.01 14.51
N HIS A 104 12.59 6.71 13.37
CA HIS A 104 12.30 8.14 13.32
C HIS A 104 10.82 8.41 13.64
N LEU A 105 9.91 7.65 13.03
CA LEU A 105 8.47 7.72 13.33
C LEU A 105 8.18 7.45 14.81
N ALA A 106 8.86 6.46 15.41
CA ALA A 106 8.74 6.13 16.83
C ALA A 106 9.16 7.27 17.75
N ARG A 107 10.26 7.96 17.41
CA ARG A 107 10.76 9.10 18.20
C ARG A 107 9.83 10.31 18.18
N GLN A 108 9.14 10.56 17.07
CA GLN A 108 8.20 11.68 16.98
C GLN A 108 7.00 11.54 17.94
N GLN A 109 6.61 10.32 18.25
CA GLN A 109 5.40 10.05 19.04
C GLN A 109 5.63 9.93 20.55
N SER A 110 6.86 10.05 21.06
CA SER A 110 7.20 9.93 22.50
C SER A 110 6.67 8.64 23.17
N VAL A 111 6.30 7.64 22.41
CA VAL A 111 5.78 6.33 22.84
C VAL A 111 6.75 5.27 22.35
N GLY A 112 6.84 4.13 23.05
CA GLY A 112 7.63 2.97 22.58
C GLY A 112 7.31 2.57 21.15
N ALA A 113 7.73 1.39 20.69
CA ALA A 113 7.52 0.96 19.31
C ALA A 113 6.09 1.27 18.79
N PRO A 114 5.93 2.11 17.75
CA PRO A 114 4.60 2.45 17.25
C PRO A 114 3.97 1.23 16.59
N LYS A 115 2.68 1.05 16.80
CA LYS A 115 1.91 0.12 15.98
C LYS A 115 1.71 0.77 14.61
N VAL A 116 2.15 0.10 13.54
CA VAL A 116 1.97 0.61 12.18
C VAL A 116 1.16 -0.36 11.33
N SER A 117 0.42 0.17 10.37
CA SER A 117 -0.17 -0.57 9.27
C SER A 117 0.75 -0.50 8.05
N VAL A 118 0.79 -1.56 7.26
CA VAL A 118 1.70 -1.71 6.12
C VAL A 118 0.90 -2.14 4.88
N PRO A 119 0.08 -1.25 4.30
CA PRO A 119 -0.58 -1.51 3.02
C PRO A 119 0.40 -1.33 1.85
N VAL A 120 0.20 -2.13 0.79
CA VAL A 120 0.87 -1.90 -0.48
C VAL A 120 0.07 -0.89 -1.31
N SER A 121 0.75 0.09 -1.88
CA SER A 121 0.18 1.01 -2.86
C SER A 121 0.87 0.79 -4.21
N VAL A 122 0.11 0.36 -5.20
CA VAL A 122 0.66 0.21 -6.54
C VAL A 122 0.67 1.56 -7.22
N ALA A 123 1.84 1.97 -7.72
CA ALA A 123 2.01 3.19 -8.47
C ALA A 123 1.48 2.99 -9.89
N PHE A 124 0.21 3.28 -10.09
CA PHE A 124 -0.38 3.38 -11.42
C PHE A 124 -0.40 4.85 -11.85
N HIS A 125 -0.02 5.12 -13.09
CA HIS A 125 -0.25 6.44 -13.65
C HIS A 125 -1.76 6.76 -13.59
N PRO A 126 -2.17 7.86 -12.94
CA PRO A 126 -3.59 8.15 -12.62
C PRO A 126 -4.49 8.18 -13.84
N ASP A 127 -3.96 8.51 -15.02
CA ASP A 127 -4.73 8.59 -16.27
C ASP A 127 -5.07 7.21 -16.88
N ARG A 128 -4.42 6.14 -16.42
CA ARG A 128 -4.64 4.81 -16.99
C ARG A 128 -5.62 3.96 -16.19
N PHE A 129 -5.63 4.07 -14.84
CA PHE A 129 -6.47 3.20 -13.99
C PHE A 129 -6.92 3.88 -12.69
N PRO A 130 -8.06 4.61 -12.73
CA PRO A 130 -8.55 5.35 -11.54
C PRO A 130 -9.16 4.48 -10.42
N TYR A 131 -9.36 3.17 -10.60
CA TYR A 131 -10.24 2.36 -9.74
C TYR A 131 -9.59 1.22 -8.96
N PHE A 132 -8.24 1.14 -8.84
CA PHE A 132 -7.58 -0.07 -8.32
C PHE A 132 -6.90 0.03 -6.96
N ALA A 133 -7.34 0.91 -6.06
CA ALA A 133 -6.79 0.99 -4.71
C ALA A 133 -7.12 -0.25 -3.83
N ASP A 134 -8.26 -0.89 -4.05
CA ASP A 134 -8.80 -1.87 -3.10
C ASP A 134 -8.32 -3.32 -3.29
N THR A 135 -7.71 -3.64 -4.44
CA THR A 135 -7.40 -5.04 -4.79
C THR A 135 -6.18 -5.60 -4.04
N PHE A 136 -5.30 -4.72 -3.54
CA PHE A 136 -4.04 -5.11 -2.91
C PHE A 136 -4.02 -4.89 -1.38
N GLU A 137 -5.16 -4.65 -0.76
CA GLU A 137 -5.26 -4.40 0.68
C GLU A 137 -4.94 -5.62 1.55
N ARG A 138 -3.66 -5.90 1.75
CA ARG A 138 -3.20 -6.62 2.94
C ARG A 138 -2.65 -5.61 3.93
N ARG A 139 -3.44 -5.26 4.94
CA ARG A 139 -2.99 -4.42 6.05
C ARG A 139 -2.39 -5.32 7.13
N ALA A 140 -1.08 -5.51 7.09
CA ALA A 140 -0.40 -6.09 8.23
C ALA A 140 -0.28 -5.05 9.35
N THR A 141 -0.58 -5.44 10.59
CA THR A 141 -0.27 -4.60 11.76
C THR A 141 1.06 -5.05 12.33
N VAL A 142 2.04 -4.17 12.30
CA VAL A 142 3.37 -4.40 12.83
C VAL A 142 3.46 -3.79 14.22
N HIS A 143 4.00 -4.55 15.15
CA HIS A 143 4.13 -4.15 16.56
C HIS A 143 5.56 -3.81 16.97
N ASP A 144 6.53 -4.26 16.18
CA ASP A 144 7.95 -3.99 16.42
C ASP A 144 8.76 -3.98 15.10
N ARG A 145 10.02 -3.57 15.21
CA ARG A 145 10.90 -3.45 14.04
C ARG A 145 11.25 -4.80 13.39
N HIS A 146 11.20 -5.91 14.12
CA HIS A 146 11.58 -7.22 13.60
C HIS A 146 10.51 -7.77 12.64
N ASP A 147 9.25 -7.38 12.86
CA ASP A 147 8.14 -7.76 11.99
C ASP A 147 8.02 -6.86 10.75
N LEU A 148 8.67 -5.67 10.76
CA LEU A 148 8.52 -4.68 9.69
C LEU A 148 9.09 -5.17 8.35
N ASP A 149 10.30 -5.72 8.36
CA ASP A 149 10.94 -6.28 7.17
C ASP A 149 10.08 -7.36 6.51
N LYS A 150 9.58 -8.28 7.34
CA LYS A 150 8.65 -9.31 6.89
C LYS A 150 7.37 -8.72 6.32
N ALA A 151 6.77 -7.73 6.98
CA ALA A 151 5.53 -7.11 6.54
C ALA A 151 5.71 -6.36 5.20
N VAL A 152 6.84 -5.69 4.99
CA VAL A 152 7.18 -5.06 3.71
C VAL A 152 7.32 -6.11 2.61
N LYS A 153 8.03 -7.22 2.86
CA LYS A 153 8.13 -8.31 1.89
C LYS A 153 6.78 -8.97 1.61
N GLU A 154 5.93 -9.16 2.63
CA GLU A 154 4.56 -9.66 2.44
C GLU A 154 3.71 -8.71 1.61
N ALA A 155 3.87 -7.39 1.79
CA ALA A 155 3.22 -6.39 0.95
C ALA A 155 3.67 -6.51 -0.52
N TRP A 156 4.98 -6.59 -0.79
CA TRP A 156 5.49 -6.83 -2.13
C TRP A 156 5.06 -8.18 -2.73
N ALA A 157 5.04 -9.23 -1.91
CA ALA A 157 4.60 -10.56 -2.35
C ALA A 157 3.11 -10.60 -2.75
N SER A 158 2.28 -9.67 -2.22
CA SER A 158 0.86 -9.58 -2.58
C SER A 158 0.62 -9.23 -4.05
N LEU A 159 1.62 -8.64 -4.72
CA LEU A 159 1.58 -8.38 -6.18
C LEU A 159 1.53 -9.67 -7.01
N TYR A 160 1.97 -10.76 -6.45
CA TYR A 160 2.08 -12.06 -7.13
C TYR A 160 1.00 -13.07 -6.69
N THR A 161 -0.05 -12.62 -5.98
CA THR A 161 -1.19 -13.49 -5.67
C THR A 161 -1.97 -13.86 -6.94
N PRO A 162 -2.73 -14.96 -6.95
CA PRO A 162 -3.51 -15.33 -8.13
C PRO A 162 -4.47 -14.22 -8.59
N GLU A 163 -5.06 -13.48 -7.64
CA GLU A 163 -5.94 -12.35 -7.91
C GLU A 163 -5.18 -11.22 -8.60
N SER A 164 -4.01 -10.86 -8.08
CA SER A 164 -3.16 -9.81 -8.63
C SER A 164 -2.68 -10.17 -10.04
N LEU A 165 -2.24 -11.40 -10.25
CA LEU A 165 -1.78 -11.88 -11.55
C LEU A 165 -2.91 -11.89 -12.59
N ARG A 166 -4.12 -12.34 -12.23
CA ARG A 166 -5.29 -12.26 -13.12
C ARG A 166 -5.61 -10.82 -13.49
N PHE A 167 -5.53 -9.94 -12.51
CA PHE A 167 -5.76 -8.52 -12.72
C PHE A 167 -4.76 -7.93 -13.72
N PHE A 168 -3.45 -8.04 -13.48
CA PHE A 168 -2.42 -7.51 -14.39
C PHE A 168 -2.56 -8.09 -15.80
N ASN A 169 -2.83 -9.40 -15.92
CA ASN A 169 -3.09 -10.03 -17.20
C ASN A 169 -4.34 -9.46 -17.89
N SER A 170 -5.41 -9.19 -17.15
CA SER A 170 -6.67 -8.65 -17.72
C SER A 170 -6.52 -7.25 -18.32
N ILE A 171 -5.58 -6.47 -17.82
CA ILE A 171 -5.28 -5.12 -18.31
C ILE A 171 -4.09 -5.07 -19.28
N GLY A 172 -3.52 -6.23 -19.61
CA GLY A 172 -2.37 -6.35 -20.51
C GLY A 172 -1.10 -5.71 -19.99
N TRP A 173 -0.87 -5.78 -18.66
CA TRP A 173 0.32 -5.25 -18.01
C TRP A 173 1.39 -6.32 -17.83
N ASP A 174 2.61 -5.97 -18.22
CA ASP A 174 3.78 -6.77 -17.90
C ASP A 174 4.16 -6.56 -16.43
N LEU A 175 4.41 -7.65 -15.73
CA LEU A 175 4.82 -7.61 -14.30
C LEU A 175 6.14 -6.85 -14.08
N GLU A 176 6.97 -6.75 -15.12
CA GLU A 176 8.22 -5.96 -15.08
C GLU A 176 7.96 -4.46 -15.02
N ASP A 177 6.80 -4.01 -15.50
CA ASP A 177 6.40 -2.59 -15.48
C ASP A 177 5.65 -2.21 -14.19
N VAL A 178 5.35 -3.17 -13.32
CA VAL A 178 4.63 -2.93 -12.06
C VAL A 178 5.55 -2.24 -11.08
N ARG A 179 5.23 -1.00 -10.76
CA ARG A 179 5.87 -0.22 -9.71
C ARG A 179 4.97 -0.24 -8.47
N ALA A 180 5.51 -0.61 -7.34
CA ALA A 180 4.75 -0.64 -6.09
C ALA A 180 5.55 -0.06 -4.94
N SER A 181 4.93 0.83 -4.22
CA SER A 181 5.41 1.38 -2.97
C SER A 181 4.69 0.74 -1.79
N VAL A 182 5.25 0.85 -0.61
CA VAL A 182 4.62 0.35 0.63
C VAL A 182 4.47 1.51 1.59
N LEU A 183 3.24 1.86 1.92
CA LEU A 183 2.95 2.87 2.93
C LEU A 183 3.07 2.25 4.31
N VAL A 184 3.92 2.81 5.16
CA VAL A 184 4.04 2.47 6.58
C VAL A 184 3.47 3.61 7.39
N GLN A 185 2.29 3.42 7.95
CA GLN A 185 1.54 4.49 8.62
C GLN A 185 1.17 4.11 10.05
N HIS A 186 1.19 5.07 10.95
CA HIS A 186 0.77 4.87 12.33
C HIS A 186 -0.68 4.36 12.39
N ASN A 187 -0.88 3.25 13.10
CA ASN A 187 -2.18 2.63 13.24
C ASN A 187 -2.96 3.30 14.37
N ILE A 188 -4.08 3.90 14.02
CA ILE A 188 -5.00 4.54 14.96
C ILE A 188 -6.02 3.49 15.44
N ALA A 189 -6.32 3.49 16.73
CA ALA A 189 -7.46 2.77 17.29
C ALA A 189 -8.67 3.73 17.32
N PRO A 190 -9.57 3.69 16.34
CA PRO A 190 -10.65 4.67 16.25
C PRO A 190 -11.76 4.33 17.24
N GLU A 191 -12.35 5.36 17.88
CA GLU A 191 -13.62 5.24 18.61
C GLU A 191 -14.81 5.19 17.64
N ALA A 192 -14.71 5.91 16.52
CA ALA A 192 -15.64 5.90 15.42
C ALA A 192 -14.91 6.09 14.09
N SER A 193 -15.44 5.51 13.02
CA SER A 193 -14.93 5.63 11.65
C SER A 193 -16.07 5.98 10.70
N GLY A 194 -15.73 6.59 9.57
CA GLY A 194 -16.73 6.93 8.57
C GLY A 194 -16.12 7.29 7.22
N VAL A 195 -17.00 7.44 6.24
CA VAL A 195 -16.67 7.90 4.89
C VAL A 195 -17.53 9.10 4.57
N ALA A 196 -16.90 10.17 4.10
CA ALA A 196 -17.58 11.37 3.62
C ALA A 196 -17.57 11.40 2.08
N PHE A 197 -18.74 11.55 1.49
CA PHE A 197 -18.94 11.71 0.05
C PHE A 197 -19.24 13.17 -0.23
N THR A 198 -18.35 13.83 -0.99
CA THR A 198 -18.44 15.25 -1.35
C THR A 198 -18.97 15.47 -2.76
N VAL A 199 -19.30 14.39 -3.48
CA VAL A 199 -19.87 14.46 -4.82
C VAL A 199 -21.39 14.65 -4.69
N PRO A 200 -22.00 15.55 -5.48
CA PRO A 200 -23.47 15.69 -5.52
C PRO A 200 -24.14 14.34 -5.77
N ASP A 201 -25.23 14.06 -5.07
CA ASP A 201 -26.05 12.88 -5.35
C ASP A 201 -26.72 12.98 -6.74
N GLU A 202 -27.35 11.91 -7.20
CA GLU A 202 -28.03 11.86 -8.51
C GLU A 202 -29.16 12.91 -8.64
N GLU A 203 -29.61 13.48 -7.53
CA GLU A 203 -30.64 14.51 -7.46
C GLU A 203 -30.05 15.93 -7.60
N GLY A 204 -28.72 16.07 -7.75
CA GLY A 204 -28.05 17.36 -7.97
C GLY A 204 -27.92 18.23 -6.71
N GLY A 205 -28.07 17.64 -5.54
CA GLY A 205 -27.81 18.29 -4.25
C GLY A 205 -26.31 18.62 -4.07
N HIS A 206 -26.03 19.68 -3.31
CA HIS A 206 -24.66 20.04 -2.92
C HIS A 206 -24.30 19.50 -1.53
N ASP A 207 -25.12 18.62 -0.99
CA ASP A 207 -25.00 18.10 0.37
C ASP A 207 -23.86 17.10 0.46
N MET A 208 -23.07 17.19 1.52
CA MET A 208 -22.12 16.15 1.87
C MET A 208 -22.86 15.01 2.56
N MET A 209 -22.62 13.77 2.11
CA MET A 209 -23.13 12.58 2.79
C MET A 209 -22.02 11.91 3.60
N ILE A 210 -22.26 11.71 4.89
CA ILE A 210 -21.34 11.00 5.79
C ILE A 210 -21.98 9.70 6.24
N LYS A 211 -21.29 8.58 6.06
CA LYS A 211 -21.65 7.28 6.66
C LYS A 211 -20.67 6.97 7.77
N ALA A 212 -21.15 6.69 8.97
CA ALA A 212 -20.32 6.48 10.15
C ALA A 212 -20.72 5.23 10.93
N VAL A 213 -19.75 4.61 11.58
CA VAL A 213 -19.90 3.46 12.48
C VAL A 213 -19.05 3.64 13.73
N LEU A 214 -19.42 3.04 14.84
CA LEU A 214 -18.56 2.95 16.01
C LEU A 214 -17.43 1.94 15.76
N GLY A 215 -16.22 2.27 16.19
CA GLY A 215 -15.04 1.44 16.04
C GLY A 215 -14.40 1.53 14.65
N SER A 216 -13.89 0.40 14.13
CA SER A 216 -13.09 0.33 12.90
C SER A 216 -13.91 0.52 11.62
N ALA A 217 -13.34 1.24 10.65
CA ALA A 217 -13.88 1.41 9.30
C ALA A 217 -14.09 0.07 8.55
N MET A 218 -13.35 -0.98 8.90
CA MET A 218 -13.47 -2.31 8.27
C MET A 218 -14.92 -2.85 8.30
N ALA A 219 -15.67 -2.56 9.35
CA ALA A 219 -17.06 -3.01 9.46
C ALA A 219 -17.96 -2.29 8.43
N LEU A 220 -17.68 -1.04 8.14
CA LEU A 220 -18.34 -0.23 7.11
C LEU A 220 -17.96 -0.70 5.71
N GLU A 221 -16.65 -0.85 5.44
CA GLU A 221 -16.10 -1.27 4.15
C GLU A 221 -16.62 -2.65 3.71
N LYS A 222 -16.70 -3.59 4.65
CA LYS A 222 -17.22 -4.94 4.39
C LYS A 222 -18.74 -5.06 4.41
N GLY A 223 -19.48 -3.98 4.66
CA GLY A 223 -20.93 -3.99 4.76
C GLY A 223 -21.46 -4.89 5.89
N ILE A 224 -20.67 -5.11 6.97
CA ILE A 224 -21.04 -5.98 8.09
C ILE A 224 -22.07 -5.31 9.01
N VAL A 225 -22.04 -3.98 9.07
CA VAL A 225 -22.93 -3.17 9.88
C VAL A 225 -23.63 -2.12 9.04
N GLU A 226 -24.85 -1.78 9.42
CA GLU A 226 -25.57 -0.66 8.82
C GLU A 226 -25.04 0.66 9.43
N PRO A 227 -24.53 1.60 8.61
CA PRO A 227 -23.95 2.84 9.10
C PRO A 227 -25.04 3.86 9.45
N ASP A 228 -24.75 4.71 10.42
CA ASP A 228 -25.47 5.96 10.59
C ASP A 228 -25.16 6.87 9.39
N THR A 229 -26.20 7.46 8.81
CA THR A 229 -26.07 8.33 7.62
C THR A 229 -26.45 9.76 7.99
N TYR A 230 -25.54 10.69 7.73
CA TYR A 230 -25.72 12.13 7.94
C TYR A 230 -25.65 12.85 6.61
N ARG A 231 -26.54 13.83 6.41
CA ARG A 231 -26.47 14.80 5.32
C ARG A 231 -26.09 16.15 5.91
N VAL A 232 -25.14 16.83 5.27
CA VAL A 232 -24.61 18.14 5.70
C VAL A 232 -24.72 19.08 4.53
N ASP A 233 -25.51 20.15 4.72
CA ASP A 233 -25.72 21.23 3.73
C ASP A 233 -24.52 22.19 3.67
#